data_be15ac426d80659a45089d2a413cd588
#
_entry.id   be15ac426d80659a45089d2a413cd588
#
_cell.length_a   1.000
_cell.length_b   1.000
_cell.length_c   1.000
_cell.angle_alpha   90.00
_cell.angle_beta   90.00
_cell.angle_gamma   90.00
#
_symmetry.space_group_name_H-M   'P 1'
#
loop_
_entity.id
_entity.type
_entity.pdbx_description
1 polymer ?
#
loop_
_entity_poly.entity_id
_entity_poly.type
_entity_poly.pdbx_seq_one_letter_code
_entity_poly.pdbx_strand_id
1 'polypeptide(L)'
;MKKKIIITLSRLFPTTHSRRGEPTEFASKLASGVKKHTIRKNYDLWKINAEKMERGKFYLSIRQWSGRPYNSPQVEIAQRNNPIGVQPIELYYHADNDTITAKIDGREWLDADCYTIAKNDGLSVQDFKEWFFGKDPHEDKVFTGVIIHFTDFRY
;
A
#
# COMPACT_ATOMS: atom_id res chain seq x y z
N MET A 1 -9.31 -1.86 -27.28
CA MET A 1 -9.54 -1.09 -26.02
C MET A 1 -9.15 -1.93 -24.83
N LYS A 2 -8.32 -1.36 -23.93
CA LYS A 2 -7.92 -2.07 -22.70
C LYS A 2 -9.03 -2.03 -21.65
N LYS A 3 -9.16 -3.12 -20.92
CA LYS A 3 -10.00 -3.18 -19.73
C LYS A 3 -9.27 -2.62 -18.53
N LYS A 4 -9.99 -2.15 -17.53
CA LYS A 4 -9.39 -1.56 -16.34
C LYS A 4 -9.36 -2.53 -15.17
N ILE A 5 -8.29 -2.46 -14.40
CA ILE A 5 -8.20 -3.02 -13.05
C ILE A 5 -8.21 -1.82 -12.11
N ILE A 6 -9.04 -1.86 -11.09
CA ILE A 6 -9.22 -0.72 -10.17
C ILE A 6 -8.51 -1.00 -8.85
N ILE A 7 -7.77 -0.01 -8.37
CA ILE A 7 -7.29 0.04 -7.01
C ILE A 7 -7.66 1.40 -6.40
N THR A 8 -8.14 1.38 -5.17
CA THR A 8 -8.56 2.61 -4.48
C THR A 8 -7.58 2.91 -3.36
N LEU A 9 -7.04 4.13 -3.36
CA LEU A 9 -6.21 4.64 -2.28
C LEU A 9 -7.05 5.46 -1.31
N SER A 10 -6.74 5.38 -0.02
CA SER A 10 -7.43 6.15 1.00
C SER A 10 -7.10 7.63 0.88
N ARG A 11 -8.11 8.49 0.88
CA ARG A 11 -7.93 9.94 0.91
C ARG A 11 -7.61 10.43 2.32
N LEU A 12 -8.18 9.77 3.33
CA LEU A 12 -8.04 10.13 4.73
C LEU A 12 -7.49 8.95 5.52
N PHE A 13 -6.81 9.25 6.63
CA PHE A 13 -6.39 8.23 7.58
C PHE A 13 -7.60 7.51 8.16
N PRO A 14 -7.51 6.17 8.36
CA PRO A 14 -8.65 5.37 8.81
C PRO A 14 -9.03 5.65 10.26
N THR A 15 -10.23 5.23 10.65
CA THR A 15 -10.79 5.46 11.99
C THR A 15 -9.97 4.84 13.12
N THR A 16 -9.19 3.81 12.83
CA THR A 16 -8.31 3.12 13.79
C THR A 16 -6.96 3.80 13.99
N HIS A 17 -6.69 4.85 13.20
CA HIS A 17 -5.42 5.59 13.25
C HIS A 17 -5.54 6.81 14.16
N SER A 18 -4.44 7.18 14.84
CA SER A 18 -4.42 8.38 15.69
C SER A 18 -4.67 9.66 14.90
N ARG A 19 -4.30 9.67 13.62
CA ARG A 19 -4.53 10.77 12.69
C ARG A 19 -5.84 10.65 11.90
N ARG A 20 -6.80 9.89 12.39
CA ARG A 20 -8.07 9.64 11.71
C ARG A 20 -8.69 10.92 11.18
N GLY A 21 -9.17 10.87 9.94
CA GLY A 21 -9.82 12.00 9.29
C GLY A 21 -8.86 13.04 8.71
N GLU A 22 -7.56 12.95 9.00
CA GLU A 22 -6.57 13.83 8.36
C GLU A 22 -6.25 13.33 6.95
N PRO A 23 -5.90 14.23 6.02
CA PRO A 23 -5.53 13.84 4.66
C PRO A 23 -4.25 12.99 4.64
N THR A 24 -4.26 11.91 3.87
CA THR A 24 -3.07 11.08 3.62
C THR A 24 -2.12 11.74 2.63
N GLU A 25 -2.63 12.61 1.76
CA GLU A 25 -1.93 13.21 0.64
C GLU A 25 -1.42 12.19 -0.38
N PHE A 26 -2.05 11.01 -0.46
CA PHE A 26 -1.60 9.95 -1.37
C PHE A 26 -1.66 10.34 -2.83
N ALA A 27 -2.66 11.10 -3.26
CA ALA A 27 -2.76 11.55 -4.64
C ALA A 27 -1.57 12.43 -5.05
N SER A 28 -1.22 13.43 -4.23
CA SER A 28 -0.06 14.29 -4.49
C SER A 28 1.26 13.56 -4.35
N LYS A 29 1.38 12.65 -3.39
CA LYS A 29 2.57 11.80 -3.20
C LYS A 29 2.78 10.83 -4.35
N LEU A 30 1.69 10.28 -4.88
CA LEU A 30 1.75 9.44 -6.08
C LEU A 30 2.22 10.25 -7.30
N ALA A 31 1.64 11.43 -7.50
CA ALA A 31 1.97 12.31 -8.62
C ALA A 31 3.43 12.78 -8.57
N SER A 32 3.95 13.05 -7.38
CA SER A 32 5.34 13.52 -7.19
C SER A 32 6.37 12.39 -7.15
N GLY A 33 5.94 11.12 -7.17
CA GLY A 33 6.84 9.97 -7.10
C GLY A 33 7.27 9.58 -5.68
N VAL A 34 6.75 10.22 -4.65
CA VAL A 34 7.03 9.88 -3.25
C VAL A 34 6.39 8.55 -2.87
N LYS A 35 5.11 8.37 -3.23
CA LYS A 35 4.42 7.10 -3.02
C LYS A 35 4.64 6.20 -4.22
N LYS A 36 5.45 5.16 -4.04
CA LYS A 36 5.85 4.24 -5.11
C LYS A 36 5.03 2.97 -5.15
N HIS A 37 4.35 2.63 -4.07
CA HIS A 37 3.58 1.40 -3.96
C HIS A 37 2.46 1.56 -2.94
N THR A 38 1.60 0.56 -2.91
CA THR A 38 0.64 0.35 -1.83
C THR A 38 0.70 -1.11 -1.38
N ILE A 39 0.20 -1.41 -0.20
CA ILE A 39 0.24 -2.75 0.38
C ILE A 39 -1.19 -3.22 0.64
N ARG A 40 -1.51 -4.43 0.20
CA ARG A 40 -2.84 -5.05 0.32
C ARG A 40 -2.71 -6.48 0.83
N LYS A 41 -3.82 -7.07 1.28
CA LYS A 41 -3.81 -8.41 1.88
C LYS A 41 -3.73 -9.55 0.87
N ASN A 42 -4.33 -9.44 -0.30
CA ASN A 42 -4.59 -10.57 -1.18
C ASN A 42 -3.53 -10.70 -2.27
N TYR A 43 -2.43 -11.40 -1.95
CA TYR A 43 -1.34 -11.63 -2.90
C TYR A 43 -1.82 -12.35 -4.18
N ASP A 44 -2.63 -13.40 -4.05
CA ASP A 44 -3.05 -14.20 -5.21
C ASP A 44 -3.86 -13.36 -6.20
N LEU A 45 -4.77 -12.52 -5.71
CA LEU A 45 -5.55 -11.62 -6.56
C LEU A 45 -4.63 -10.66 -7.32
N TRP A 46 -3.67 -10.05 -6.64
CA TRP A 46 -2.83 -9.04 -7.27
C TRP A 46 -1.79 -9.65 -8.21
N LYS A 47 -1.35 -10.87 -7.93
CA LYS A 47 -0.53 -11.63 -8.87
C LYS A 47 -1.29 -11.88 -10.17
N ILE A 48 -2.56 -12.29 -10.09
CA ILE A 48 -3.41 -12.47 -11.27
C ILE A 48 -3.59 -11.15 -12.02
N ASN A 49 -3.82 -10.06 -11.31
CA ASN A 49 -3.97 -8.74 -11.92
C ASN A 49 -2.70 -8.30 -12.65
N ALA A 50 -1.53 -8.53 -12.07
CA ALA A 50 -0.26 -8.24 -12.72
C ALA A 50 -0.10 -9.05 -14.01
N GLU A 51 -0.41 -10.33 -13.97
CA GLU A 51 -0.36 -11.19 -15.17
C GLU A 51 -1.31 -10.73 -16.27
N LYS A 52 -2.51 -10.28 -15.90
CA LYS A 52 -3.46 -9.68 -16.86
C LYS A 52 -2.88 -8.44 -17.53
N MET A 53 -2.17 -7.60 -16.79
CA MET A 53 -1.52 -6.42 -17.35
C MET A 53 -0.36 -6.80 -18.29
N GLU A 54 0.41 -7.82 -17.95
CA GLU A 54 1.49 -8.32 -18.80
C GLU A 54 0.99 -8.81 -20.16
N ARG A 55 -0.22 -9.33 -20.22
CA ARG A 55 -0.86 -9.74 -21.48
C ARG A 55 -1.27 -8.54 -22.37
N GLY A 56 -1.13 -7.31 -21.86
CA GLY A 56 -1.37 -6.09 -22.62
C GLY A 56 -2.83 -5.68 -22.81
N LYS A 57 -3.78 -6.40 -22.19
CA LYS A 57 -5.22 -6.15 -22.36
C LYS A 57 -5.84 -5.34 -21.23
N PHE A 58 -5.08 -5.04 -20.18
CA PHE A 58 -5.55 -4.34 -19.00
C PHE A 58 -4.62 -3.18 -18.64
N TYR A 59 -5.19 -2.17 -18.01
CA TYR A 59 -4.45 -1.08 -17.38
C TYR A 59 -4.93 -0.90 -15.94
N LEU A 60 -4.10 -0.31 -15.10
CA LEU A 60 -4.45 -0.01 -13.71
C LEU A 60 -5.05 1.39 -13.61
N SER A 61 -6.27 1.47 -13.07
CA SER A 61 -6.93 2.73 -12.73
C SER A 61 -6.80 2.94 -11.24
N ILE A 62 -6.04 3.95 -10.84
CA ILE A 62 -5.81 4.28 -9.42
C ILE A 62 -6.82 5.37 -9.04
N ARG A 63 -7.62 5.13 -8.02
CA ARG A 63 -8.78 5.94 -7.66
C ARG A 63 -8.79 6.33 -6.20
N GLN A 64 -9.60 7.34 -5.89
CA GLN A 64 -9.98 7.70 -4.53
C GLN A 64 -11.48 7.94 -4.48
N TRP A 65 -12.10 7.72 -3.31
CA TRP A 65 -13.45 8.18 -3.07
C TRP A 65 -13.43 9.72 -2.96
N SER A 66 -14.38 10.38 -3.64
CA SER A 66 -14.47 11.85 -3.59
C SER A 66 -14.99 12.37 -2.25
N GLY A 67 -15.64 11.51 -1.49
CA GLY A 67 -16.18 11.78 -0.17
C GLY A 67 -16.15 10.53 0.68
N ARG A 68 -17.28 10.22 1.34
CA ARG A 68 -17.39 9.04 2.19
C ARG A 68 -17.19 7.75 1.38
N PRO A 69 -16.33 6.81 1.81
CA PRO A 69 -16.11 5.55 1.11
C PRO A 69 -17.41 4.79 0.87
N TYR A 70 -17.54 4.23 -0.33
CA TYR A 70 -18.69 3.48 -0.83
C TYR A 70 -19.99 4.30 -0.98
N ASN A 71 -20.04 5.53 -0.47
CA ASN A 71 -21.21 6.41 -0.52
C ASN A 71 -20.96 7.70 -1.31
N SER A 72 -19.93 7.70 -2.13
CA SER A 72 -19.57 8.81 -3.01
C SER A 72 -18.99 8.28 -4.31
N PRO A 73 -18.92 9.10 -5.37
CA PRO A 73 -18.24 8.68 -6.60
C PRO A 73 -16.75 8.47 -6.37
N GLN A 74 -16.16 7.53 -7.12
CA GLN A 74 -14.72 7.37 -7.21
C GLN A 74 -14.17 8.35 -8.25
N VAL A 75 -13.01 8.91 -7.96
CA VAL A 75 -12.26 9.78 -8.89
C VAL A 75 -10.96 9.07 -9.25
N GLU A 76 -10.69 8.95 -10.55
CA GLU A 76 -9.40 8.43 -11.01
C GLU A 76 -8.32 9.49 -10.81
N ILE A 77 -7.27 9.14 -10.07
CA ILE A 77 -6.16 10.05 -9.77
C ILE A 77 -4.93 9.74 -10.60
N ALA A 78 -4.82 8.53 -11.15
CA ALA A 78 -3.71 8.13 -12.02
C ALA A 78 -4.05 6.85 -12.77
N GLN A 79 -3.29 6.59 -13.84
CA GLN A 79 -3.33 5.33 -14.58
C GLN A 79 -1.92 4.76 -14.70
N ARG A 80 -1.83 3.44 -14.80
CA ARG A 80 -0.59 2.74 -15.15
C ARG A 80 -0.88 1.76 -16.28
N ASN A 81 -0.17 1.93 -17.40
CA ASN A 81 -0.28 1.04 -18.54
C ASN A 81 0.80 -0.05 -18.54
N ASN A 82 1.96 0.25 -17.97
CA ASN A 82 3.00 -0.75 -17.77
C ASN A 82 2.59 -1.71 -16.67
N PRO A 83 2.93 -3.00 -16.78
CA PRO A 83 2.58 -3.97 -15.75
C PRO A 83 3.06 -3.55 -14.36
N ILE A 84 2.19 -3.71 -13.38
CA ILE A 84 2.55 -3.52 -11.97
C ILE A 84 3.45 -4.67 -11.51
N GLY A 85 4.37 -4.38 -10.57
CA GLY A 85 5.11 -5.42 -9.88
C GLY A 85 4.37 -5.84 -8.61
N VAL A 86 4.51 -7.10 -8.23
CA VAL A 86 3.96 -7.62 -6.97
C VAL A 86 5.03 -8.39 -6.23
N GLN A 87 5.20 -8.09 -4.94
CA GLN A 87 6.11 -8.82 -4.07
C GLN A 87 5.37 -9.20 -2.77
N PRO A 88 5.40 -10.48 -2.37
CA PRO A 88 4.77 -10.87 -1.10
C PRO A 88 5.53 -10.23 0.06
N ILE A 89 4.79 -9.77 1.06
CA ILE A 89 5.35 -9.13 2.25
C ILE A 89 4.72 -9.69 3.51
N GLU A 90 5.53 -9.84 4.54
CA GLU A 90 5.09 -10.08 5.91
C GLU A 90 5.65 -8.96 6.78
N LEU A 91 4.78 -8.30 7.53
CA LEU A 91 5.15 -7.28 8.50
C LEU A 91 4.94 -7.84 9.90
N TYR A 92 5.92 -7.64 10.77
CA TYR A 92 5.89 -8.12 12.16
C TYR A 92 5.99 -6.94 13.11
N TYR A 93 5.03 -6.84 14.02
CA TYR A 93 5.08 -5.89 15.12
C TYR A 93 5.61 -6.60 16.38
N HIS A 94 6.62 -6.01 17.00
CA HIS A 94 7.26 -6.52 18.22
C HIS A 94 6.88 -5.62 19.39
N ALA A 95 5.99 -6.12 20.27
CA ALA A 95 5.44 -5.33 21.36
C ALA A 95 6.45 -4.99 22.46
N ASP A 96 7.47 -5.83 22.66
CA ASP A 96 8.47 -5.65 23.72
C ASP A 96 9.34 -4.40 23.50
N ASN A 97 9.58 -3.98 22.27
CA ASN A 97 10.40 -2.81 21.94
C ASN A 97 9.71 -1.83 20.98
N ASP A 98 8.43 -2.04 20.69
CA ASP A 98 7.62 -1.17 19.80
C ASP A 98 8.27 -0.96 18.43
N THR A 99 8.77 -2.03 17.82
CA THR A 99 9.41 -1.99 16.50
C THR A 99 8.68 -2.84 15.49
N ILE A 100 8.96 -2.59 14.20
CA ILE A 100 8.45 -3.40 13.10
C ILE A 100 9.61 -3.96 12.28
N THR A 101 9.44 -5.19 11.81
CA THR A 101 10.34 -5.84 10.86
C THR A 101 9.55 -6.39 9.69
N ALA A 102 10.22 -6.75 8.61
CA ALA A 102 9.56 -7.26 7.41
C ALA A 102 10.33 -8.41 6.78
N LYS A 103 9.58 -9.26 6.08
CA LYS A 103 10.13 -10.19 5.09
C LYS A 103 9.50 -9.86 3.75
N ILE A 104 10.32 -9.77 2.70
CA ILE A 104 9.86 -9.52 1.33
C ILE A 104 10.42 -10.63 0.45
N ASP A 105 9.56 -11.28 -0.33
CA ASP A 105 9.92 -12.47 -1.10
C ASP A 105 10.53 -13.56 -0.22
N GLY A 106 10.04 -13.70 1.03
CA GLY A 106 10.53 -14.68 1.98
C GLY A 106 11.88 -14.36 2.62
N ARG A 107 12.47 -13.20 2.34
CA ARG A 107 13.77 -12.78 2.86
C ARG A 107 13.63 -11.61 3.82
N GLU A 108 14.41 -11.62 4.90
CA GLU A 108 14.42 -10.51 5.84
C GLU A 108 14.84 -9.21 5.17
N TRP A 109 14.08 -8.16 5.44
CA TRP A 109 14.41 -6.80 5.01
C TRP A 109 15.10 -6.07 6.16
N LEU A 110 16.39 -5.73 5.96
CA LEU A 110 17.26 -5.21 7.02
C LEU A 110 17.27 -3.67 7.09
N ASP A 111 16.11 -3.07 7.20
CA ASP A 111 15.96 -1.63 7.32
C ASP A 111 15.23 -1.32 8.64
N ALA A 112 15.86 -0.53 9.51
CA ALA A 112 15.34 -0.24 10.84
C ALA A 112 13.91 0.30 10.77
N ASP A 113 13.00 -0.36 11.50
CA ASP A 113 11.58 -0.02 11.56
C ASP A 113 10.91 0.09 10.18
N CYS A 114 11.41 -0.62 9.19
CA CYS A 114 10.88 -0.58 7.82
C CYS A 114 10.81 0.84 7.23
N TYR A 115 11.81 1.67 7.54
CA TYR A 115 11.82 3.09 7.15
C TYR A 115 11.61 3.29 5.64
N THR A 116 12.35 2.54 4.82
CA THR A 116 12.26 2.67 3.35
C THR A 116 10.90 2.22 2.84
N ILE A 117 10.37 1.12 3.40
CA ILE A 117 9.05 0.61 3.00
C ILE A 117 7.97 1.65 3.34
N ALA A 118 8.01 2.20 4.55
CA ALA A 118 7.06 3.23 4.99
C ALA A 118 7.12 4.45 4.08
N LYS A 119 8.31 4.96 3.83
CA LYS A 119 8.54 6.14 2.98
C LYS A 119 8.00 5.91 1.56
N ASN A 120 8.30 4.76 0.96
CA ASN A 120 7.82 4.42 -0.38
C ASN A 120 6.30 4.19 -0.42
N ASP A 121 5.70 3.85 0.71
CA ASP A 121 4.24 3.75 0.87
C ASP A 121 3.57 5.12 1.07
N GLY A 122 4.36 6.17 1.20
CA GLY A 122 3.90 7.54 1.40
C GLY A 122 3.62 7.90 2.85
N LEU A 123 4.21 7.18 3.80
CA LEU A 123 3.94 7.34 5.23
C LEU A 123 5.24 7.51 6.04
N SER A 124 5.15 8.16 7.19
CA SER A 124 6.18 8.08 8.21
C SER A 124 6.19 6.67 8.82
N VAL A 125 7.27 6.31 9.50
CA VAL A 125 7.33 5.03 10.21
C VAL A 125 6.20 4.89 11.22
N GLN A 126 5.91 5.94 11.98
CA GLN A 126 4.84 5.91 12.97
C GLN A 126 3.46 5.73 12.33
N ASP A 127 3.18 6.48 11.27
CA ASP A 127 1.91 6.35 10.55
C ASP A 127 1.77 4.98 9.89
N PHE A 128 2.84 4.43 9.35
CA PHE A 128 2.89 3.11 8.75
C PHE A 128 2.59 2.01 9.78
N LYS A 129 3.22 2.10 10.96
CA LYS A 129 3.01 1.16 12.06
C LYS A 129 1.55 1.16 12.52
N GLU A 130 0.97 2.34 12.75
CA GLU A 130 -0.44 2.45 13.13
C GLU A 130 -1.39 1.99 12.03
N TRP A 131 -1.02 2.20 10.77
CA TRP A 131 -1.85 1.77 9.64
C TRP A 131 -2.10 0.27 9.66
N PHE A 132 -1.06 -0.52 9.90
CA PHE A 132 -1.15 -1.97 9.86
C PHE A 132 -1.49 -2.62 11.19
N PHE A 133 -1.10 -2.02 12.30
CA PHE A 133 -1.21 -2.65 13.61
C PHE A 133 -2.11 -1.89 14.60
N GLY A 134 -2.62 -0.74 14.17
CA GLY A 134 -3.49 0.07 15.01
C GLY A 134 -2.74 0.96 15.99
N LYS A 135 -3.53 1.73 16.73
CA LYS A 135 -3.04 2.64 17.74
C LYS A 135 -2.71 1.85 19.02
N ASP A 136 -1.51 2.00 19.56
CA ASP A 136 -1.05 1.39 20.81
C ASP A 136 -1.26 -0.14 20.88
N PRO A 137 -0.72 -0.93 19.95
CA PRO A 137 -0.82 -2.39 20.08
C PRO A 137 -0.03 -2.90 21.28
N HIS A 138 -0.58 -3.89 21.99
CA HIS A 138 0.00 -4.43 23.24
C HIS A 138 0.58 -5.83 23.09
N GLU A 139 0.40 -6.45 21.91
CA GLU A 139 0.84 -7.81 21.61
C GLU A 139 1.60 -7.82 20.29
N ASP A 140 2.45 -8.83 20.12
CA ASP A 140 3.07 -9.08 18.82
C ASP A 140 1.98 -9.35 17.79
N LYS A 141 2.14 -8.78 16.59
CA LYS A 141 1.19 -8.92 15.49
C LYS A 141 1.91 -9.20 14.19
N VAL A 142 1.21 -9.87 13.28
CA VAL A 142 1.70 -10.17 11.94
C VAL A 142 0.67 -9.70 10.92
N PHE A 143 1.15 -9.04 9.87
CA PHE A 143 0.36 -8.74 8.68
C PHE A 143 1.00 -9.46 7.50
N THR A 144 0.20 -10.20 6.74
CA THR A 144 0.65 -10.89 5.53
C THR A 144 -0.10 -10.34 4.33
N GLY A 145 0.63 -9.98 3.29
CA GLY A 145 0.02 -9.39 2.11
C GLY A 145 0.96 -9.26 0.93
N VAL A 146 0.77 -8.20 0.17
CA VAL A 146 1.46 -7.96 -1.09
C VAL A 146 1.78 -6.48 -1.25
N ILE A 147 2.99 -6.19 -1.71
CA ILE A 147 3.38 -4.86 -2.18
C ILE A 147 2.99 -4.78 -3.66
N ILE A 148 2.20 -3.77 -4.00
CA ILE A 148 1.79 -3.48 -5.38
C ILE A 148 2.58 -2.26 -5.84
N HIS A 149 3.56 -2.49 -6.70
CA HIS A 149 4.46 -1.43 -7.18
C HIS A 149 3.87 -0.68 -8.36
N PHE A 150 3.84 0.64 -8.24
CA PHE A 150 3.39 1.54 -9.31
C PHE A 150 4.54 2.03 -10.20
N THR A 151 5.78 1.71 -9.82
CA THR A 151 7.00 2.09 -10.53
C THR A 151 7.86 0.86 -10.80
N ASP A 152 9.03 1.03 -11.39
CA ASP A 152 9.97 -0.06 -11.64
C ASP A 152 10.78 -0.46 -10.40
N PHE A 153 10.61 0.26 -9.29
CA PHE A 153 11.30 -0.07 -8.04
C PHE A 153 10.88 -1.44 -7.50
N ARG A 154 11.85 -2.20 -7.01
CA ARG A 154 11.64 -3.50 -6.31
C ARG A 154 12.58 -3.59 -5.13
N TYR A 155 12.14 -4.30 -4.12
CA TYR A 155 12.97 -4.61 -2.96
C TYR A 155 13.88 -5.81 -3.20
#